data_708614d7334a2d5a65a51fbd3d3c8f6b
#
_entry.id   708614d7334a2d5a65a51fbd3d3c8f6b
#
_cell.length_a   1.000
_cell.length_b   1.000
_cell.length_c   1.000
_cell.angle_alpha   90.00
_cell.angle_beta   90.00
_cell.angle_gamma   90.00
#
_symmetry.space_group_name_H-M   'P 1'
#
loop_
_entity.id
_entity.type
_entity.pdbx_description
1 polymer ?
#
loop_
_entity_poly.entity_id
_entity_poly.type
_entity_poly.pdbx_seq_one_letter_code
_entity_poly.pdbx_strand_id
1 'polypeptide(L)'
;MKLFILLIAAFNIVSYSQTFRINRPVPDTIETNGSYLFGEPRYQDPSNAHRGIDILIRWDTVRSATNGFVYFVGYNPNDTIGGYEPNGAGNYVVIRSQYNGRLVYFYYMHLKQPLVAVNDVVLSSQPIAISGNTGRSTGAHLHFEIRYDSPNSTSRKTRNPELWCAITEMGAIYGRVPNAPNSTRVDIYPDPKPRPPYTTFSYALTYNFNDPYIGSDEVYNENYAIGDVKPGTYTIRSMNNTYVRTVTVGPGQIVNADQPNDVDFNISIPEDFALMQNYPNPFNPTTVISFKIPEASIVQLKIYDVLGNEITTLVDEEKTAGEYHQFFDAYGLSSGVYVYTIVAQSSSGRAFRESKKMMLLK
;
A
#
# COMPACT_ATOMS: atom_id res chain seq x y z
N MET A 1 -53.86 19.78 25.18
CA MET A 1 -52.55 20.28 24.66
C MET A 1 -51.53 19.18 24.92
N LYS A 2 -51.30 18.30 23.91
CA LYS A 2 -50.36 17.18 24.01
C LYS A 2 -48.98 17.65 23.51
N LEU A 3 -48.00 17.64 24.41
CA LEU A 3 -46.61 17.98 24.13
C LEU A 3 -45.95 16.79 23.42
N PHE A 4 -45.61 16.94 22.14
CA PHE A 4 -44.80 16.00 21.40
C PHE A 4 -43.33 16.31 21.73
N ILE A 5 -42.68 15.42 22.50
CA ILE A 5 -41.24 15.46 22.69
C ILE A 5 -40.64 14.76 21.48
N LEU A 6 -39.97 15.54 20.61
CA LEU A 6 -39.18 15.03 19.50
C LEU A 6 -37.83 14.53 20.06
N LEU A 7 -37.67 13.21 20.19
CA LEU A 7 -36.38 12.62 20.49
C LEU A 7 -35.52 12.70 19.22
N ILE A 8 -34.60 13.64 19.18
CA ILE A 8 -33.55 13.67 18.18
C ILE A 8 -32.51 12.61 18.61
N ALA A 9 -32.57 11.44 18.00
CA ALA A 9 -31.48 10.46 18.12
C ALA A 9 -30.24 11.04 17.42
N ALA A 10 -29.27 11.46 18.23
CA ALA A 10 -27.95 11.79 17.71
C ALA A 10 -27.29 10.49 17.24
N PHE A 11 -27.32 10.23 15.95
CA PHE A 11 -26.47 9.21 15.35
C PHE A 11 -25.02 9.70 15.47
N ASN A 12 -24.24 9.09 16.36
CA ASN A 12 -22.80 9.19 16.32
C ASN A 12 -22.34 8.48 15.06
N ILE A 13 -22.12 9.25 13.99
CA ILE A 13 -21.43 8.78 12.79
C ILE A 13 -19.96 8.64 13.18
N VAL A 14 -19.55 7.42 13.49
CA VAL A 14 -18.13 7.10 13.62
C VAL A 14 -17.57 7.11 12.20
N SER A 15 -16.91 8.18 11.82
CA SER A 15 -16.18 8.26 10.56
C SER A 15 -14.92 7.40 10.66
N TYR A 16 -14.92 6.24 10.03
CA TYR A 16 -13.70 5.46 9.85
C TYR A 16 -12.86 6.14 8.79
N SER A 17 -11.70 6.67 9.17
CA SER A 17 -10.74 7.18 8.21
C SER A 17 -10.14 6.01 7.42
N GLN A 18 -10.02 6.18 6.11
CA GLN A 18 -9.35 5.20 5.27
C GLN A 18 -7.86 5.19 5.66
N THR A 19 -7.35 4.04 6.09
CA THR A 19 -5.96 3.88 6.48
C THR A 19 -5.10 3.49 5.29
N PHE A 20 -3.84 3.89 5.30
CA PHE A 20 -2.87 3.44 4.31
C PHE A 20 -2.70 1.91 4.35
N ARG A 21 -2.47 1.31 3.18
CA ARG A 21 -2.50 -0.14 2.97
C ARG A 21 -1.22 -0.85 3.35
N ILE A 22 -0.11 -0.12 3.37
CA ILE A 22 1.23 -0.64 3.62
C ILE A 22 2.01 0.33 4.50
N ASN A 23 3.07 -0.17 5.10
CA ASN A 23 4.03 0.67 5.81
C ASN A 23 4.94 1.40 4.82
N ARG A 24 5.45 2.54 5.22
CA ARG A 24 6.45 3.25 4.45
C ARG A 24 7.76 2.45 4.42
N PRO A 25 8.43 2.30 3.24
CA PRO A 25 9.64 1.48 3.11
C PRO A 25 10.89 2.11 3.76
N VAL A 26 10.76 3.27 4.33
CA VAL A 26 11.83 4.04 4.99
C VAL A 26 11.28 4.73 6.24
N PRO A 27 12.15 5.17 7.18
CA PRO A 27 11.73 5.95 8.35
C PRO A 27 10.97 7.23 7.97
N ASP A 28 10.08 7.67 8.85
CA ASP A 28 9.27 8.89 8.66
C ASP A 28 10.09 10.18 8.60
N THR A 29 11.34 10.15 9.04
CA THR A 29 12.28 11.26 8.94
C THR A 29 12.84 11.47 7.53
N ILE A 30 12.56 10.54 6.60
CA ILE A 30 13.03 10.60 5.22
C ILE A 30 11.88 11.06 4.32
N GLU A 31 12.08 12.15 3.58
CA GLU A 31 11.05 12.70 2.69
C GLU A 31 10.98 11.99 1.32
N THR A 32 9.82 12.13 0.68
CA THR A 32 9.66 11.82 -0.74
C THR A 32 10.26 12.97 -1.56
N ASN A 33 11.08 12.63 -2.57
CA ASN A 33 11.68 13.62 -3.46
C ASN A 33 10.61 14.23 -4.38
N GLY A 34 10.45 15.54 -4.30
CA GLY A 34 9.56 16.27 -5.19
C GLY A 34 10.13 16.56 -6.59
N SER A 35 11.35 16.10 -6.91
CA SER A 35 11.95 16.34 -8.24
C SER A 35 11.26 15.58 -9.36
N TYR A 36 10.61 14.45 -9.05
CA TYR A 36 9.82 13.68 -10.00
C TYR A 36 8.56 13.15 -9.31
N LEU A 37 7.41 13.62 -9.76
CA LEU A 37 6.11 13.18 -9.27
C LEU A 37 5.65 11.93 -10.01
N PHE A 38 4.77 11.16 -9.39
CA PHE A 38 4.13 10.03 -10.07
C PHE A 38 3.38 10.52 -11.32
N GLY A 39 3.59 9.84 -12.45
CA GLY A 39 3.00 10.22 -13.73
C GLY A 39 3.71 11.35 -14.47
N GLU A 40 4.76 11.94 -13.91
CA GLU A 40 5.52 13.00 -14.56
C GLU A 40 6.30 12.46 -15.76
N PRO A 41 6.25 13.13 -16.95
CA PRO A 41 7.07 12.75 -18.10
C PRO A 41 8.55 12.89 -17.78
N ARG A 42 9.33 11.86 -18.09
CA ARG A 42 10.78 11.92 -17.91
C ARG A 42 11.40 12.87 -18.94
N TYR A 43 12.29 13.74 -18.48
CA TYR A 43 12.97 14.75 -19.34
C TYR A 43 13.61 14.16 -20.61
N GLN A 44 14.16 12.96 -20.54
CA GLN A 44 14.83 12.29 -21.67
C GLN A 44 13.89 11.42 -22.50
N ASP A 45 12.70 11.12 -22.01
CA ASP A 45 11.68 10.33 -22.68
C ASP A 45 10.28 10.75 -22.17
N PRO A 46 9.70 11.78 -22.77
CA PRO A 46 8.37 12.27 -22.38
C PRO A 46 7.25 11.24 -22.57
N SER A 47 7.47 10.20 -23.39
CA SER A 47 6.51 9.10 -23.56
C SER A 47 6.54 8.10 -22.41
N ASN A 48 7.52 8.22 -21.50
CA ASN A 48 7.75 7.30 -20.39
C ASN A 48 7.57 8.03 -19.05
N ALA A 49 6.37 7.96 -18.50
CA ALA A 49 6.04 8.59 -17.23
C ALA A 49 6.81 7.97 -16.05
N HIS A 50 7.03 8.76 -15.00
CA HIS A 50 7.56 8.29 -13.73
C HIS A 50 6.55 7.36 -13.06
N ARG A 51 6.96 6.12 -12.76
CA ARG A 51 6.04 5.03 -12.38
C ARG A 51 5.95 4.77 -10.89
N GLY A 52 6.70 5.51 -10.10
CA GLY A 52 6.79 5.34 -8.66
C GLY A 52 6.95 6.65 -7.94
N ILE A 53 7.44 6.57 -6.73
CA ILE A 53 7.92 7.72 -5.95
C ILE A 53 9.41 7.56 -5.67
N ASP A 54 10.12 8.68 -5.65
CA ASP A 54 11.53 8.72 -5.26
C ASP A 54 11.61 9.18 -3.80
N ILE A 55 12.32 8.44 -2.97
CA ILE A 55 12.49 8.71 -1.55
C ILE A 55 13.95 8.99 -1.27
N LEU A 56 14.27 10.13 -0.64
CA LEU A 56 15.63 10.65 -0.48
C LEU A 56 16.46 9.90 0.59
N ILE A 57 16.35 8.59 0.64
CA ILE A 57 17.19 7.75 1.49
C ILE A 57 18.55 7.49 0.84
N ARG A 58 19.63 7.66 1.61
CA ARG A 58 21.01 7.58 1.08
C ARG A 58 21.85 6.64 1.92
N TRP A 59 22.23 5.51 1.32
CA TRP A 59 23.13 4.52 1.92
C TRP A 59 22.65 3.97 3.27
N ASP A 60 21.33 3.88 3.43
CA ASP A 60 20.68 3.43 4.66
C ASP A 60 19.67 2.32 4.38
N THR A 61 19.13 1.75 5.42
CA THR A 61 18.28 0.57 5.40
C THR A 61 16.93 0.82 4.74
N VAL A 62 16.66 0.09 3.67
CA VAL A 62 15.34 -0.03 3.05
C VAL A 62 14.62 -1.21 3.68
N ARG A 63 13.33 -1.02 4.00
CA ARG A 63 12.49 -2.00 4.67
C ARG A 63 11.36 -2.48 3.76
N SER A 64 10.89 -3.70 3.98
CA SER A 64 9.69 -4.17 3.29
C SER A 64 8.47 -3.34 3.70
N ALA A 65 7.74 -2.84 2.72
CA ALA A 65 6.52 -2.06 2.95
C ALA A 65 5.35 -2.94 3.44
N THR A 66 5.43 -4.25 3.23
CA THR A 66 4.36 -5.21 3.53
C THR A 66 4.93 -6.59 3.84
N ASN A 67 4.10 -7.47 4.38
CA ASN A 67 4.41 -8.89 4.43
C ASN A 67 4.39 -9.47 3.00
N GLY A 68 5.31 -10.39 2.70
CA GLY A 68 5.34 -11.00 1.37
C GLY A 68 6.52 -11.93 1.16
N PHE A 69 6.76 -12.23 -0.14
CA PHE A 69 7.84 -13.10 -0.58
C PHE A 69 8.77 -12.33 -1.50
N VAL A 70 10.07 -12.55 -1.36
CA VAL A 70 11.05 -12.03 -2.30
C VAL A 70 10.88 -12.75 -3.64
N TYR A 71 10.23 -12.07 -4.57
CA TYR A 71 9.95 -12.59 -5.91
C TYR A 71 11.18 -12.55 -6.83
N PHE A 72 11.98 -11.49 -6.68
CA PHE A 72 13.16 -11.29 -7.52
C PHE A 72 14.23 -10.46 -6.81
N VAL A 73 15.48 -10.77 -7.07
CA VAL A 73 16.65 -9.99 -6.66
C VAL A 73 17.57 -9.82 -7.87
N GLY A 74 17.69 -8.60 -8.36
CA GLY A 74 18.66 -8.20 -9.38
C GLY A 74 19.84 -7.53 -8.71
N TYR A 75 21.04 -8.17 -8.74
CA TYR A 75 22.20 -7.68 -8.03
C TYR A 75 23.51 -7.92 -8.81
N ASN A 76 24.30 -6.87 -8.97
CA ASN A 76 25.66 -6.95 -9.45
C ASN A 76 26.61 -6.46 -8.33
N PRO A 77 27.34 -7.34 -7.66
CA PRO A 77 28.22 -6.96 -6.55
C PRO A 77 29.47 -6.18 -7.00
N ASN A 78 29.84 -6.26 -8.27
CA ASN A 78 31.05 -5.64 -8.83
C ASN A 78 30.79 -4.22 -9.36
N ASP A 79 29.52 -3.81 -9.44
CA ASP A 79 29.14 -2.50 -9.97
C ASP A 79 28.19 -1.79 -9.01
N THR A 80 28.73 -0.82 -8.28
CA THR A 80 27.99 -0.06 -7.28
C THR A 80 27.24 1.14 -7.88
N ILE A 81 27.52 1.50 -9.14
CA ILE A 81 26.89 2.63 -9.84
C ILE A 81 25.95 2.13 -10.92
N GLY A 82 26.40 1.26 -11.83
CA GLY A 82 25.58 0.71 -12.91
C GLY A 82 24.58 -0.33 -12.43
N GLY A 83 24.96 -1.19 -11.47
CA GLY A 83 24.12 -2.23 -10.91
C GLY A 83 23.78 -3.36 -11.89
N TYR A 84 22.75 -4.14 -11.57
CA TYR A 84 22.26 -5.26 -12.39
C TYR A 84 21.67 -4.78 -13.72
N GLU A 85 20.87 -3.70 -13.67
CA GLU A 85 20.33 -3.03 -14.85
C GLU A 85 20.90 -1.61 -14.99
N PRO A 86 22.09 -1.43 -15.61
CA PRO A 86 22.80 -0.14 -15.65
C PRO A 86 21.98 1.00 -16.28
N ASN A 87 21.13 0.69 -17.26
CA ASN A 87 20.30 1.66 -17.98
C ASN A 87 18.84 1.68 -17.46
N GLY A 88 18.57 1.08 -16.32
CA GLY A 88 17.23 0.91 -15.76
C GLY A 88 17.23 0.96 -14.24
N ALA A 89 16.66 -0.08 -13.63
CA ALA A 89 16.43 -0.17 -12.17
C ALA A 89 17.71 -0.25 -11.31
N GLY A 90 18.86 -0.52 -11.91
CA GLY A 90 20.10 -0.79 -11.19
C GLY A 90 20.04 -2.13 -10.45
N ASN A 91 20.49 -2.15 -9.20
CA ASN A 91 20.22 -3.26 -8.30
C ASN A 91 18.83 -3.06 -7.70
N TYR A 92 18.02 -4.13 -7.64
CA TYR A 92 16.67 -4.01 -7.12
C TYR A 92 16.14 -5.31 -6.51
N VAL A 93 15.17 -5.14 -5.62
CA VAL A 93 14.42 -6.23 -4.99
C VAL A 93 12.94 -6.07 -5.36
N VAL A 94 12.26 -7.18 -5.59
CA VAL A 94 10.81 -7.21 -5.80
C VAL A 94 10.18 -8.10 -4.74
N ILE A 95 9.27 -7.54 -3.96
CA ILE A 95 8.44 -8.28 -3.01
C ILE A 95 7.08 -8.53 -3.65
N ARG A 96 6.63 -9.78 -3.65
CA ARG A 96 5.29 -10.17 -4.06
C ARG A 96 4.42 -10.37 -2.83
N SER A 97 3.26 -9.75 -2.85
CA SER A 97 2.22 -9.88 -1.83
C SER A 97 0.85 -10.03 -2.48
N GLN A 98 -0.19 -9.99 -1.68
CA GLN A 98 -1.58 -10.05 -2.12
C GLN A 98 -2.38 -8.92 -1.47
N TYR A 99 -3.25 -8.27 -2.26
CA TYR A 99 -4.19 -7.28 -1.76
C TYR A 99 -5.55 -7.47 -2.46
N ASN A 100 -6.64 -7.59 -1.69
CA ASN A 100 -8.00 -7.86 -2.20
C ASN A 100 -8.04 -9.05 -3.19
N GLY A 101 -7.33 -10.15 -2.87
CA GLY A 101 -7.28 -11.35 -3.70
C GLY A 101 -6.42 -11.23 -4.97
N ARG A 102 -5.80 -10.09 -5.24
CA ARG A 102 -4.94 -9.83 -6.40
C ARG A 102 -3.47 -9.85 -6.01
N LEU A 103 -2.62 -10.29 -6.92
CA LEU A 103 -1.17 -10.21 -6.73
C LEU A 103 -0.70 -8.75 -6.86
N VAL A 104 0.18 -8.35 -5.94
CA VAL A 104 0.81 -7.03 -5.94
C VAL A 104 2.32 -7.20 -5.81
N TYR A 105 3.05 -6.45 -6.60
CA TYR A 105 4.50 -6.46 -6.65
C TYR A 105 5.04 -5.10 -6.24
N PHE A 106 5.91 -5.10 -5.23
CA PHE A 106 6.56 -3.91 -4.69
C PHE A 106 8.02 -3.89 -5.13
N TYR A 107 8.39 -2.87 -5.87
CA TYR A 107 9.71 -2.70 -6.46
C TYR A 107 10.53 -1.71 -5.64
N TYR A 108 11.72 -2.12 -5.24
CA TYR A 108 12.70 -1.31 -4.51
C TYR A 108 13.94 -1.23 -5.39
N MET A 109 14.16 -0.07 -6.03
CA MET A 109 15.19 0.10 -7.06
C MET A 109 16.33 1.03 -6.64
N HIS A 110 17.38 1.09 -7.46
CA HIS A 110 18.59 1.88 -7.26
C HIS A 110 19.38 1.49 -6.00
N LEU A 111 19.28 0.24 -5.59
CA LEU A 111 19.88 -0.27 -4.36
C LEU A 111 21.42 -0.38 -4.46
N LYS A 112 22.11 -0.22 -3.33
CA LYS A 112 23.52 -0.58 -3.18
C LYS A 112 23.66 -2.11 -3.13
N GLN A 113 22.88 -2.75 -2.25
CA GLN A 113 22.91 -4.20 -2.10
C GLN A 113 21.61 -4.72 -1.49
N PRO A 114 21.14 -5.92 -1.87
CA PRO A 114 20.08 -6.63 -1.18
C PRO A 114 20.57 -7.22 0.14
N LEU A 115 19.67 -7.43 1.09
CA LEU A 115 19.88 -8.15 2.35
C LEU A 115 19.06 -9.43 2.41
N VAL A 116 18.36 -9.77 1.35
CA VAL A 116 17.44 -10.91 1.23
C VAL A 116 17.72 -11.66 -0.07
N ALA A 117 17.31 -12.92 -0.13
CA ALA A 117 17.40 -13.79 -1.29
C ALA A 117 16.02 -14.12 -1.88
N VAL A 118 15.99 -14.55 -3.15
CA VAL A 118 14.75 -15.00 -3.82
C VAL A 118 14.12 -16.14 -3.02
N ASN A 119 12.80 -16.09 -2.85
CA ASN A 119 11.95 -16.96 -2.06
C ASN A 119 12.01 -16.74 -0.53
N ASP A 120 12.82 -15.81 -0.03
CA ASP A 120 12.70 -15.43 1.38
C ASP A 120 11.31 -14.87 1.66
N VAL A 121 10.81 -15.16 2.85
CA VAL A 121 9.64 -14.49 3.40
C VAL A 121 10.09 -13.26 4.16
N VAL A 122 9.40 -12.17 3.94
CA VAL A 122 9.67 -10.91 4.63
C VAL A 122 8.43 -10.39 5.33
N LEU A 123 8.65 -9.84 6.50
CA LEU A 123 7.62 -9.13 7.25
C LEU A 123 7.65 -7.63 6.92
N SER A 124 6.53 -6.99 7.10
CA SER A 124 6.45 -5.53 7.03
C SER A 124 7.45 -4.90 7.99
N SER A 125 8.13 -3.85 7.55
CA SER A 125 9.20 -3.16 8.27
C SER A 125 10.51 -3.95 8.47
N GLN A 126 10.62 -5.18 7.97
CA GLN A 126 11.86 -5.94 7.97
C GLN A 126 12.89 -5.30 7.03
N PRO A 127 14.18 -5.18 7.43
CA PRO A 127 15.27 -4.79 6.53
C PRO A 127 15.39 -5.73 5.34
N ILE A 128 15.41 -5.18 4.11
CA ILE A 128 15.50 -5.97 2.86
C ILE A 128 16.63 -5.53 1.95
N ALA A 129 17.14 -4.31 2.11
CA ALA A 129 18.22 -3.79 1.27
C ALA A 129 18.90 -2.58 1.92
N ILE A 130 20.02 -2.16 1.32
CA ILE A 130 20.61 -0.84 1.53
C ILE A 130 20.37 -0.01 0.28
N SER A 131 19.87 1.21 0.46
CA SER A 131 19.66 2.18 -0.62
C SER A 131 20.97 2.58 -1.29
N GLY A 132 20.91 3.01 -2.54
CA GLY A 132 22.11 3.33 -3.32
C GLY A 132 21.86 4.35 -4.42
N ASN A 133 22.64 4.24 -5.48
CA ASN A 133 22.57 5.09 -6.67
C ASN A 133 22.86 4.29 -7.94
N THR A 134 22.44 3.01 -7.97
CA THR A 134 22.70 2.13 -9.10
C THR A 134 21.66 2.31 -10.20
N GLY A 135 22.01 1.92 -11.44
CA GLY A 135 21.13 2.05 -12.59
C GLY A 135 21.01 3.48 -13.13
N ARG A 136 19.88 3.77 -13.77
CA ARG A 136 19.60 5.11 -14.33
C ARG A 136 19.13 6.06 -13.24
N SER A 137 20.05 6.54 -12.43
CA SER A 137 19.83 7.43 -11.32
C SER A 137 20.78 8.61 -11.35
N THR A 138 20.30 9.82 -11.05
CA THR A 138 21.10 11.05 -11.00
C THR A 138 21.59 11.40 -9.60
N GLY A 139 21.15 10.66 -8.57
CA GLY A 139 21.53 10.86 -7.18
C GLY A 139 20.97 9.76 -6.29
N ALA A 140 21.61 9.51 -5.16
CA ALA A 140 21.20 8.44 -4.25
C ALA A 140 19.77 8.64 -3.73
N HIS A 141 18.91 7.66 -4.01
CA HIS A 141 17.51 7.62 -3.57
C HIS A 141 16.97 6.18 -3.67
N LEU A 142 15.83 5.92 -3.09
CA LEU A 142 15.02 4.74 -3.35
C LEU A 142 13.92 5.12 -4.35
N HIS A 143 13.89 4.46 -5.50
CA HIS A 143 12.71 4.48 -6.38
C HIS A 143 11.80 3.32 -5.98
N PHE A 144 10.54 3.65 -5.62
CA PHE A 144 9.56 2.68 -5.12
C PHE A 144 8.33 2.64 -6.01
N GLU A 145 8.00 1.44 -6.55
CA GLU A 145 6.83 1.22 -7.41
C GLU A 145 5.90 0.14 -6.84
N ILE A 146 4.63 0.26 -7.16
CA ILE A 146 3.58 -0.72 -6.84
C ILE A 146 2.92 -1.18 -8.14
N ARG A 147 2.92 -2.50 -8.43
CA ARG A 147 2.34 -3.06 -9.65
C ARG A 147 1.34 -4.17 -9.33
N TYR A 148 0.19 -4.16 -10.00
CA TYR A 148 -0.84 -5.18 -9.87
C TYR A 148 -0.70 -6.30 -10.91
N ASP A 149 -1.08 -7.52 -10.52
CA ASP A 149 -1.30 -8.74 -11.33
C ASP A 149 -0.10 -9.19 -12.19
N SER A 150 0.88 -8.36 -12.38
CA SER A 150 2.05 -8.69 -13.21
C SER A 150 3.30 -8.00 -12.69
N PRO A 151 4.43 -8.70 -12.65
CA PRO A 151 5.73 -8.08 -12.38
C PRO A 151 6.19 -7.16 -13.52
N ASN A 152 5.61 -7.29 -14.71
CA ASN A 152 5.95 -6.43 -15.85
C ASN A 152 5.21 -5.11 -15.79
N SER A 153 5.88 -4.02 -16.19
CA SER A 153 5.30 -2.67 -16.19
C SER A 153 4.33 -2.40 -17.34
N THR A 154 3.79 -3.44 -17.96
CA THR A 154 2.88 -3.33 -19.09
C THR A 154 1.43 -3.15 -18.66
N SER A 155 0.66 -2.44 -19.47
CA SER A 155 -0.82 -2.41 -19.39
C SER A 155 -1.39 -1.80 -18.10
N ARG A 156 -0.98 -0.56 -17.76
CA ARG A 156 -1.58 0.23 -16.66
C ARG A 156 -1.56 -0.47 -15.29
N LYS A 157 -0.51 -1.24 -15.04
CA LYS A 157 -0.41 -2.03 -13.80
C LYS A 157 0.18 -1.27 -12.62
N THR A 158 0.85 -0.15 -12.87
CA THR A 158 1.50 0.64 -11.81
C THR A 158 0.51 1.62 -11.17
N ARG A 159 0.53 1.70 -9.86
CA ARG A 159 -0.34 2.55 -9.03
C ARG A 159 0.47 3.59 -8.28
N ASN A 160 -0.15 4.73 -7.98
CA ASN A 160 0.52 5.80 -7.23
C ASN A 160 0.79 5.38 -5.78
N PRO A 161 2.06 5.22 -5.36
CA PRO A 161 2.39 4.80 -4.01
C PRO A 161 1.97 5.81 -2.93
N GLU A 162 1.74 7.08 -3.26
CA GLU A 162 1.29 8.12 -2.32
C GLU A 162 -0.13 7.85 -1.77
N LEU A 163 -0.89 6.94 -2.39
CA LEU A 163 -2.18 6.45 -1.89
C LEU A 163 -2.07 5.13 -1.12
N TRP A 164 -0.86 4.61 -0.94
CA TRP A 164 -0.63 3.33 -0.28
C TRP A 164 0.11 3.46 1.04
N CYS A 165 1.00 4.44 1.14
CA CYS A 165 1.74 4.75 2.37
C CYS A 165 1.97 6.25 2.51
N ALA A 166 2.13 6.70 3.75
CA ALA A 166 2.51 8.08 4.08
C ALA A 166 3.42 8.10 5.32
N ILE A 167 3.99 9.26 5.60
CA ILE A 167 4.58 9.56 6.91
C ILE A 167 3.47 9.45 7.97
N THR A 168 3.79 8.94 9.15
CA THR A 168 2.83 8.79 10.27
C THR A 168 2.10 10.12 10.51
N GLU A 169 0.80 10.07 10.78
CA GLU A 169 -0.10 11.20 10.95
C GLU A 169 -0.31 12.09 9.70
N MET A 170 0.40 11.85 8.60
CA MET A 170 0.14 12.55 7.34
C MET A 170 -0.93 11.81 6.54
N GLY A 171 -1.69 12.58 5.77
CA GLY A 171 -2.74 12.05 4.91
C GLY A 171 -2.37 12.06 3.43
N ALA A 172 -3.39 11.86 2.59
CA ALA A 172 -3.30 12.04 1.15
C ALA A 172 -4.58 12.68 0.60
N ILE A 173 -4.44 13.38 -0.53
CA ILE A 173 -5.56 13.93 -1.30
C ILE A 173 -5.52 13.31 -2.69
N TYR A 174 -6.66 12.89 -3.19
CA TYR A 174 -6.80 12.43 -4.56
C TYR A 174 -8.06 13.00 -5.21
N GLY A 175 -8.13 12.93 -6.52
CA GLY A 175 -9.31 13.34 -7.27
C GLY A 175 -9.16 13.11 -8.76
N ARG A 176 -10.15 13.60 -9.51
CA ARG A 176 -10.20 13.49 -10.94
C ARG A 176 -10.49 14.84 -11.57
N VAL A 177 -9.50 15.45 -12.21
CA VAL A 177 -9.71 16.63 -13.05
C VAL A 177 -10.31 16.17 -14.39
N PRO A 178 -11.59 16.49 -14.67
CA PRO A 178 -12.24 16.02 -15.88
C PRO A 178 -11.56 16.54 -17.14
N ASN A 179 -11.35 15.68 -18.13
CA ASN A 179 -10.78 16.02 -19.45
C ASN A 179 -9.38 16.66 -19.39
N ALA A 180 -8.69 16.58 -18.25
CA ALA A 180 -7.35 17.13 -18.14
C ALA A 180 -6.37 16.34 -19.03
N PRO A 181 -5.53 17.01 -19.82
CA PRO A 181 -4.36 16.39 -20.43
C PRO A 181 -3.45 15.76 -19.38
N ASN A 182 -2.62 14.81 -19.80
CA ASN A 182 -1.56 14.27 -18.96
C ASN A 182 -0.63 15.40 -18.49
N SER A 183 -0.09 15.29 -17.28
CA SER A 183 0.80 16.29 -16.68
C SER A 183 0.18 17.68 -16.47
N THR A 184 -1.15 17.77 -16.43
CA THR A 184 -1.81 19.01 -16.02
C THR A 184 -1.55 19.24 -14.54
N ARG A 185 -1.10 20.45 -14.20
CA ARG A 185 -0.80 20.82 -12.83
C ARG A 185 -2.08 20.99 -12.00
N VAL A 186 -2.04 20.42 -10.80
CA VAL A 186 -3.08 20.54 -9.76
C VAL A 186 -2.44 21.20 -8.55
N ASP A 187 -2.69 22.49 -8.37
CA ASP A 187 -2.15 23.27 -7.25
C ASP A 187 -2.96 23.02 -5.97
N ILE A 188 -2.25 22.96 -4.84
CA ILE A 188 -2.82 22.70 -3.53
C ILE A 188 -2.32 23.76 -2.54
N TYR A 189 -3.24 24.52 -1.95
CA TYR A 189 -2.93 25.64 -1.07
C TYR A 189 -3.77 25.58 0.22
N PRO A 190 -3.18 25.92 1.38
CA PRO A 190 -1.76 26.21 1.63
C PRO A 190 -0.86 25.01 1.36
N ASP A 191 0.47 25.18 1.46
CA ASP A 191 1.43 24.10 1.24
C ASP A 191 1.11 22.86 2.10
N PRO A 192 0.77 21.72 1.47
CA PRO A 192 0.34 20.53 2.18
C PRO A 192 1.49 19.73 2.81
N LYS A 193 2.72 19.92 2.33
CA LYS A 193 3.86 19.09 2.74
C LYS A 193 4.43 19.51 4.09
N PRO A 194 4.98 18.57 4.89
CA PRO A 194 5.69 18.89 6.12
C PRO A 194 6.97 19.68 5.83
N ARG A 195 7.38 20.57 6.75
CA ARG A 195 8.57 21.41 6.60
C ARG A 195 9.26 21.64 7.93
N PRO A 196 10.53 22.03 7.90
CA PRO A 196 11.64 21.47 7.14
C PRO A 196 11.97 20.05 7.59
N PRO A 197 12.82 19.27 6.91
CA PRO A 197 13.76 19.62 5.83
C PRO A 197 13.20 19.51 4.41
N TYR A 198 11.93 19.37 4.24
CA TYR A 198 11.25 19.01 3.00
C TYR A 198 11.20 20.18 2.01
N THR A 199 11.57 19.90 0.76
CA THR A 199 11.60 20.85 -0.35
C THR A 199 10.53 20.53 -1.39
N THR A 200 9.55 19.74 -1.03
CA THR A 200 8.55 19.17 -1.91
C THR A 200 7.54 20.20 -2.42
N PHE A 201 6.88 19.85 -3.49
CA PHE A 201 5.95 20.70 -4.20
C PHE A 201 4.56 20.73 -3.55
N SER A 202 3.91 21.91 -3.66
CA SER A 202 2.50 22.09 -3.28
C SER A 202 1.56 21.74 -4.41
N TYR A 203 1.91 20.76 -5.25
CA TYR A 203 1.08 20.35 -6.38
C TYR A 203 1.24 18.89 -6.74
N ALA A 204 0.27 18.36 -7.44
CA ALA A 204 0.32 17.09 -8.12
C ALA A 204 0.25 17.30 -9.65
N LEU A 205 0.48 16.25 -10.41
CA LEU A 205 0.27 16.22 -11.85
C LEU A 205 -0.80 15.19 -12.18
N THR A 206 -1.65 15.51 -13.16
CA THR A 206 -2.58 14.51 -13.68
C THR A 206 -1.84 13.46 -14.48
N TYR A 207 -2.29 12.21 -14.38
CA TYR A 207 -1.84 11.11 -15.21
C TYR A 207 -2.98 10.57 -16.07
N ASN A 208 -2.66 10.21 -17.30
CA ASN A 208 -3.65 9.86 -18.29
C ASN A 208 -4.05 8.40 -18.22
N PHE A 209 -5.35 8.12 -18.38
CA PHE A 209 -5.89 6.78 -18.59
C PHE A 209 -5.35 6.07 -19.83
N ASN A 210 -4.79 6.81 -20.77
CA ASN A 210 -4.21 6.27 -21.99
C ASN A 210 -2.72 5.93 -21.86
N ASP A 211 -2.09 6.21 -20.70
CA ASP A 211 -0.72 5.76 -20.46
C ASP A 211 -0.67 4.23 -20.41
N PRO A 212 0.25 3.59 -21.14
CA PRO A 212 0.31 2.13 -21.20
C PRO A 212 0.82 1.49 -19.90
N TYR A 213 1.44 2.25 -19.00
CA TYR A 213 2.15 1.73 -17.83
C TYR A 213 1.50 2.08 -16.50
N ILE A 214 1.01 3.31 -16.37
CA ILE A 214 0.38 3.81 -15.15
C ILE A 214 -1.14 3.76 -15.25
N GLY A 215 -1.81 3.64 -14.12
CA GLY A 215 -3.28 3.65 -14.06
C GLY A 215 -3.78 4.16 -12.72
N SER A 216 -5.04 4.54 -12.71
CA SER A 216 -5.76 4.84 -11.49
C SER A 216 -5.82 3.62 -10.58
N ASP A 217 -5.84 3.85 -9.28
CA ASP A 217 -6.13 2.81 -8.31
C ASP A 217 -7.61 2.39 -8.44
N GLU A 218 -7.89 1.11 -8.32
CA GLU A 218 -9.24 0.56 -8.52
C GLU A 218 -10.23 1.05 -7.46
N VAL A 219 -9.72 1.44 -6.28
CA VAL A 219 -10.55 1.95 -5.19
C VAL A 219 -10.83 3.44 -5.39
N TYR A 220 -9.83 4.19 -5.85
CA TYR A 220 -9.90 5.66 -5.88
C TYR A 220 -10.34 6.21 -7.23
N ASN A 221 -10.06 5.48 -8.34
CA ASN A 221 -10.41 5.88 -9.69
C ASN A 221 -9.96 7.33 -10.02
N GLU A 222 -8.82 7.73 -9.50
CA GLU A 222 -8.24 9.08 -9.58
C GLU A 222 -7.45 9.30 -10.87
N ASN A 223 -7.13 10.54 -11.17
CA ASN A 223 -6.10 10.90 -12.15
C ASN A 223 -5.06 11.87 -11.60
N TYR A 224 -5.11 12.19 -10.32
CA TYR A 224 -4.03 12.81 -9.56
C TYR A 224 -4.12 12.41 -8.10
N ALA A 225 -2.97 12.42 -7.43
CA ALA A 225 -2.89 12.29 -5.99
C ALA A 225 -1.67 13.03 -5.45
N ILE A 226 -1.70 13.37 -4.18
CA ILE A 226 -0.58 13.90 -3.41
C ILE A 226 -0.62 13.26 -2.02
N GLY A 227 0.49 12.63 -1.63
CA GLY A 227 0.68 12.03 -0.31
C GLY A 227 1.44 12.93 0.65
N ASP A 228 1.71 12.42 1.85
CA ASP A 228 2.39 13.13 2.93
C ASP A 228 1.78 14.51 3.23
N VAL A 229 0.43 14.59 3.23
CA VAL A 229 -0.33 15.82 3.44
C VAL A 229 -0.54 16.04 4.93
N LYS A 230 -0.11 17.21 5.44
CA LYS A 230 -0.41 17.60 6.83
C LYS A 230 -1.91 17.65 7.09
N PRO A 231 -2.37 17.32 8.30
CA PRO A 231 -3.75 17.64 8.70
C PRO A 231 -4.06 19.12 8.51
N GLY A 232 -5.19 19.44 7.85
CA GLY A 232 -5.56 20.82 7.55
C GLY A 232 -6.61 20.93 6.46
N THR A 233 -7.02 22.17 6.16
CA THR A 233 -7.97 22.47 5.08
C THR A 233 -7.24 23.08 3.90
N TYR A 234 -7.52 22.56 2.69
CA TYR A 234 -6.82 22.88 1.46
C TYR A 234 -7.77 23.30 0.35
N THR A 235 -7.36 24.28 -0.43
CA THR A 235 -7.98 24.61 -1.73
C THR A 235 -7.15 24.00 -2.84
N ILE A 236 -7.79 23.23 -3.70
CA ILE A 236 -7.21 22.55 -4.85
C ILE A 236 -7.68 23.23 -6.10
N ARG A 237 -6.76 23.55 -7.01
CA ARG A 237 -7.05 24.27 -8.27
C ARG A 237 -6.35 23.64 -9.45
N SER A 238 -7.05 23.57 -10.59
CA SER A 238 -6.49 23.12 -11.86
C SER A 238 -7.23 23.75 -13.04
N MET A 239 -6.74 23.55 -14.27
CA MET A 239 -7.39 23.96 -15.52
C MET A 239 -7.84 25.42 -15.49
N ASN A 240 -6.91 26.35 -15.16
CA ASN A 240 -7.21 27.79 -15.04
C ASN A 240 -8.42 28.09 -14.12
N ASN A 241 -8.49 27.42 -12.99
CA ASN A 241 -9.59 27.52 -12.00
C ASN A 241 -10.96 27.01 -12.49
N THR A 242 -11.05 26.25 -13.57
CA THR A 242 -12.29 25.54 -13.91
C THR A 242 -12.52 24.30 -13.03
N TYR A 243 -11.46 23.81 -12.41
CA TYR A 243 -11.51 22.80 -11.36
C TYR A 243 -11.05 23.44 -10.05
N VAL A 244 -11.98 23.63 -9.11
CA VAL A 244 -11.70 24.17 -7.78
C VAL A 244 -12.41 23.30 -6.75
N ARG A 245 -11.68 22.84 -5.72
CA ARG A 245 -12.20 22.03 -4.61
C ARG A 245 -11.64 22.53 -3.29
N THR A 246 -12.38 22.28 -2.22
CA THR A 246 -11.91 22.51 -0.84
C THR A 246 -12.08 21.21 -0.05
N VAL A 247 -11.01 20.76 0.58
CA VAL A 247 -11.00 19.52 1.38
C VAL A 247 -10.37 19.77 2.73
N THR A 248 -10.79 18.99 3.71
CA THR A 248 -10.13 18.92 5.02
C THR A 248 -9.57 17.52 5.21
N VAL A 249 -8.28 17.45 5.51
CA VAL A 249 -7.53 16.21 5.73
C VAL A 249 -7.27 16.09 7.23
N GLY A 250 -7.69 14.99 7.83
CA GLY A 250 -7.33 14.61 9.20
C GLY A 250 -6.06 13.76 9.24
N PRO A 251 -5.52 13.47 10.44
CA PRO A 251 -4.36 12.61 10.61
C PRO A 251 -4.59 11.23 9.98
N GLY A 252 -3.66 10.79 9.12
CA GLY A 252 -3.71 9.50 8.45
C GLY A 252 -4.84 9.31 7.43
N GLN A 253 -5.61 10.36 7.09
CA GLN A 253 -6.75 10.27 6.18
C GLN A 253 -6.35 10.37 4.71
N ILE A 254 -7.04 9.57 3.87
CA ILE A 254 -7.01 9.70 2.41
C ILE A 254 -8.34 10.32 1.99
N VAL A 255 -8.31 11.50 1.37
CA VAL A 255 -9.50 12.32 1.09
C VAL A 255 -9.73 12.46 -0.42
N ASN A 256 -10.98 12.23 -0.83
CA ASN A 256 -11.43 12.49 -2.20
C ASN A 256 -11.78 13.98 -2.38
N ALA A 257 -11.08 14.66 -3.28
CA ALA A 257 -11.32 16.07 -3.54
C ALA A 257 -12.65 16.34 -4.29
N ASP A 258 -13.16 15.36 -4.99
CA ASP A 258 -14.41 15.50 -5.75
C ASP A 258 -15.65 15.27 -4.89
N GLN A 259 -15.48 14.74 -3.67
CA GLN A 259 -16.53 14.49 -2.69
C GLN A 259 -16.16 15.05 -1.31
N PRO A 260 -15.91 16.37 -1.20
CA PRO A 260 -15.28 16.96 -0.02
C PRO A 260 -16.10 16.87 1.27
N ASN A 261 -17.40 16.61 1.20
CA ASN A 261 -18.31 16.52 2.37
C ASN A 261 -19.05 15.19 2.49
N ASP A 262 -19.06 14.40 1.44
CA ASP A 262 -19.52 13.03 1.53
C ASP A 262 -18.28 12.17 1.81
N VAL A 263 -18.18 11.83 3.07
CA VAL A 263 -17.29 10.76 3.51
C VAL A 263 -17.92 9.45 3.00
N ASP A 264 -17.98 9.31 1.67
CA ASP A 264 -18.25 8.04 1.05
C ASP A 264 -16.95 7.25 1.10
N PHE A 265 -16.75 6.71 2.31
CA PHE A 265 -15.81 5.62 2.52
C PHE A 265 -16.35 4.40 1.78
N ASN A 266 -16.06 4.31 0.49
CA ASN A 266 -15.95 3.02 -0.13
C ASN A 266 -14.64 2.35 0.35
N ILE A 267 -14.49 2.26 1.67
CA ILE A 267 -13.86 1.06 2.19
C ILE A 267 -14.81 -0.01 1.68
N SER A 268 -14.33 -0.92 0.87
CA SER A 268 -15.02 -2.20 0.77
C SER A 268 -14.83 -2.87 2.13
N ILE A 269 -15.62 -2.42 3.12
CA ILE A 269 -15.83 -3.22 4.32
C ILE A 269 -16.28 -4.54 3.74
N PRO A 270 -15.57 -5.63 4.02
CA PRO A 270 -16.01 -6.91 3.54
C PRO A 270 -17.48 -7.07 3.91
N GLU A 271 -18.36 -7.34 2.96
CA GLU A 271 -19.78 -7.52 3.24
C GLU A 271 -20.00 -8.76 4.11
N ASP A 272 -19.09 -9.73 3.99
CA ASP A 272 -19.12 -10.98 4.71
C ASP A 272 -17.77 -11.37 5.30
N PHE A 273 -17.82 -12.21 6.35
CA PHE A 273 -16.63 -12.90 6.81
C PHE A 273 -16.09 -13.84 5.73
N ALA A 274 -14.80 -13.93 5.58
CA ALA A 274 -14.16 -14.88 4.68
C ALA A 274 -12.81 -15.33 5.23
N LEU A 275 -12.48 -16.61 5.01
CA LEU A 275 -11.15 -17.16 5.19
C LEU A 275 -10.59 -17.54 3.82
N MET A 276 -9.44 -16.97 3.41
CA MET A 276 -8.85 -17.29 2.12
C MET A 276 -7.91 -18.49 2.22
N GLN A 277 -7.64 -19.12 1.07
CA GLN A 277 -6.60 -20.13 0.97
C GLN A 277 -5.25 -19.50 1.28
N ASN A 278 -4.47 -20.15 2.15
CA ASN A 278 -3.10 -19.69 2.44
C ASN A 278 -2.25 -19.67 1.15
N TYR A 279 -1.33 -18.71 1.08
CA TYR A 279 -0.43 -18.58 -0.05
C TYR A 279 1.01 -18.31 0.41
N PRO A 280 1.98 -19.05 -0.15
CA PRO A 280 1.83 -20.19 -1.06
C PRO A 280 1.17 -21.42 -0.40
N ASN A 281 0.58 -22.28 -1.23
CA ASN A 281 0.13 -23.62 -0.86
C ASN A 281 0.29 -24.56 -2.06
N PRO A 282 1.18 -25.58 -2.01
CA PRO A 282 2.06 -25.94 -0.89
C PRO A 282 3.06 -24.85 -0.50
N PHE A 283 3.57 -24.89 0.75
CA PHE A 283 4.50 -23.89 1.29
C PHE A 283 5.74 -24.52 1.92
N ASN A 284 6.83 -23.72 2.06
CA ASN A 284 8.10 -24.14 2.67
C ASN A 284 8.91 -22.96 3.21
N PRO A 285 9.22 -22.86 4.50
CA PRO A 285 8.41 -23.34 5.62
C PRO A 285 7.28 -22.37 5.96
N THR A 286 7.12 -21.27 5.21
CA THR A 286 6.30 -20.12 5.56
C THR A 286 5.15 -19.87 4.58
N THR A 287 4.05 -19.34 5.10
CA THR A 287 2.87 -18.98 4.31
C THR A 287 2.11 -17.82 4.96
N VAL A 288 1.23 -17.18 4.20
CA VAL A 288 0.31 -16.16 4.69
C VAL A 288 -1.12 -16.67 4.62
N ILE A 289 -1.86 -16.51 5.71
CA ILE A 289 -3.29 -16.78 5.81
C ILE A 289 -4.01 -15.43 5.83
N SER A 290 -4.92 -15.23 4.88
CA SER A 290 -5.72 -14.01 4.78
C SER A 290 -7.15 -14.26 5.18
N PHE A 291 -7.80 -13.27 5.83
CA PHE A 291 -9.20 -13.35 6.21
C PHE A 291 -9.86 -11.95 6.22
N LYS A 292 -11.17 -11.94 6.13
CA LYS A 292 -12.00 -10.72 6.10
C LYS A 292 -12.95 -10.67 7.28
N ILE A 293 -13.07 -9.51 7.88
CA ILE A 293 -13.94 -9.21 9.02
C ILE A 293 -14.87 -8.05 8.62
N PRO A 294 -16.19 -8.25 8.50
CA PRO A 294 -17.13 -7.21 8.07
C PRO A 294 -17.49 -6.20 9.17
N GLU A 295 -17.30 -6.54 10.42
CA GLU A 295 -17.63 -5.72 11.59
C GLU A 295 -16.73 -6.09 12.78
N ALA A 296 -16.60 -5.21 13.77
CA ALA A 296 -15.79 -5.46 14.95
C ALA A 296 -16.14 -6.81 15.60
N SER A 297 -15.16 -7.67 15.75
CA SER A 297 -15.34 -9.06 16.18
C SER A 297 -14.17 -9.56 16.99
N ILE A 298 -14.43 -10.42 17.99
CA ILE A 298 -13.38 -11.23 18.62
C ILE A 298 -13.02 -12.35 17.64
N VAL A 299 -11.74 -12.40 17.25
CA VAL A 299 -11.23 -13.31 16.22
C VAL A 299 -10.20 -14.27 16.83
N GLN A 300 -10.39 -15.56 16.59
CA GLN A 300 -9.40 -16.59 16.85
C GLN A 300 -9.00 -17.25 15.54
N LEU A 301 -7.71 -17.30 15.23
CA LEU A 301 -7.13 -18.06 14.11
C LEU A 301 -6.13 -19.06 14.66
N LYS A 302 -6.41 -20.34 14.48
CA LYS A 302 -5.62 -21.43 15.04
C LYS A 302 -5.20 -22.43 13.98
N ILE A 303 -4.03 -23.05 14.20
CA ILE A 303 -3.46 -24.11 13.35
C ILE A 303 -3.56 -25.45 14.09
N TYR A 304 -3.92 -26.50 13.36
CA TYR A 304 -4.06 -27.86 13.85
C TYR A 304 -3.32 -28.85 12.96
N ASP A 305 -2.87 -29.93 13.55
CA ASP A 305 -2.44 -31.15 12.81
C ASP A 305 -3.65 -31.95 12.29
N VAL A 306 -3.38 -33.02 11.56
CA VAL A 306 -4.44 -33.89 11.00
C VAL A 306 -5.20 -34.70 12.06
N LEU A 307 -4.67 -34.80 13.30
CA LEU A 307 -5.30 -35.46 14.43
C LEU A 307 -6.20 -34.49 15.23
N GLY A 308 -6.18 -33.22 14.88
CA GLY A 308 -6.93 -32.15 15.56
C GLY A 308 -6.22 -31.55 16.77
N ASN A 309 -4.94 -31.85 16.99
CA ASN A 309 -4.16 -31.19 18.03
C ASN A 309 -3.81 -29.76 17.60
N GLU A 310 -4.02 -28.81 18.50
CA GLU A 310 -3.63 -27.43 18.29
C GLU A 310 -2.10 -27.30 18.23
N ILE A 311 -1.58 -26.76 17.15
CA ILE A 311 -0.16 -26.46 16.96
C ILE A 311 0.18 -25.07 17.48
N THR A 312 -0.63 -24.08 17.12
CA THR A 312 -0.44 -22.70 17.56
C THR A 312 -1.70 -21.86 17.35
N THR A 313 -1.83 -20.79 18.12
CA THR A 313 -2.80 -19.73 17.91
C THR A 313 -2.09 -18.54 17.26
N LEU A 314 -2.54 -18.11 16.10
CA LEU A 314 -1.97 -16.98 15.34
C LEU A 314 -2.65 -15.65 15.67
N VAL A 315 -3.95 -15.68 15.97
CA VAL A 315 -4.75 -14.52 16.36
C VAL A 315 -5.68 -14.93 17.48
N ASP A 316 -5.78 -14.11 18.52
CA ASP A 316 -6.76 -14.22 19.61
C ASP A 316 -7.00 -12.82 20.20
N GLU A 317 -7.70 -11.97 19.45
CA GLU A 317 -7.94 -10.59 19.83
C GLU A 317 -9.16 -9.99 19.10
N GLU A 318 -9.62 -8.82 19.57
CA GLU A 318 -10.62 -8.05 18.86
C GLU A 318 -10.01 -7.42 17.59
N LYS A 319 -10.70 -7.59 16.47
CA LYS A 319 -10.38 -6.98 15.17
C LYS A 319 -11.53 -6.10 14.72
N THR A 320 -11.22 -4.91 14.18
CA THR A 320 -12.19 -4.06 13.52
C THR A 320 -12.57 -4.63 12.14
N ALA A 321 -13.56 -4.03 11.46
CA ALA A 321 -13.85 -4.37 10.08
C ALA A 321 -12.62 -4.16 9.18
N GLY A 322 -12.32 -5.12 8.30
CA GLY A 322 -11.15 -5.03 7.43
C GLY A 322 -10.68 -6.37 6.86
N GLU A 323 -9.64 -6.32 6.05
CA GLU A 323 -8.91 -7.50 5.56
C GLU A 323 -7.58 -7.62 6.31
N TYR A 324 -7.28 -8.85 6.75
CA TYR A 324 -6.11 -9.18 7.59
C TYR A 324 -5.27 -10.26 6.94
N HIS A 325 -3.95 -10.16 7.13
CA HIS A 325 -2.96 -11.10 6.63
C HIS A 325 -2.11 -11.59 7.79
N GLN A 326 -2.22 -12.88 8.10
CA GLN A 326 -1.48 -13.47 9.21
C GLN A 326 -0.40 -14.40 8.69
N PHE A 327 0.81 -14.13 9.12
CA PHE A 327 1.98 -14.92 8.79
C PHE A 327 2.03 -16.20 9.64
N PHE A 328 2.40 -17.32 9.02
CA PHE A 328 2.65 -18.58 9.69
C PHE A 328 4.01 -19.15 9.25
N ASP A 329 4.89 -19.39 10.22
CA ASP A 329 6.16 -20.08 10.05
C ASP A 329 6.08 -21.48 10.67
N ALA A 330 6.23 -22.48 9.83
CA ALA A 330 6.21 -23.91 10.20
C ALA A 330 7.63 -24.49 10.37
N TYR A 331 8.63 -23.66 10.65
CA TYR A 331 10.04 -24.06 10.80
C TYR A 331 10.10 -25.15 11.86
N GLY A 332 9.98 -25.93 12.33
CA GLY A 332 10.07 -27.07 13.28
C GLY A 332 9.05 -28.15 13.03
N LEU A 333 8.09 -27.93 12.12
CA LEU A 333 7.04 -28.88 11.82
C LEU A 333 7.47 -29.86 10.72
N SER A 334 6.92 -31.06 10.69
CA SER A 334 7.16 -32.05 9.64
C SER A 334 6.38 -31.74 8.38
N SER A 335 6.89 -32.13 7.20
CA SER A 335 6.11 -32.09 5.96
C SER A 335 4.79 -32.84 6.12
N GLY A 336 3.70 -32.25 5.63
CA GLY A 336 2.37 -32.84 5.79
C GLY A 336 1.24 -31.85 5.62
N VAL A 337 0.02 -32.33 5.86
CA VAL A 337 -1.19 -31.51 5.80
C VAL A 337 -1.48 -30.95 7.20
N TYR A 338 -1.79 -29.65 7.24
CA TYR A 338 -2.27 -28.94 8.42
C TYR A 338 -3.62 -28.29 8.11
N VAL A 339 -4.36 -27.96 9.14
CA VAL A 339 -5.66 -27.28 9.05
C VAL A 339 -5.58 -25.98 9.82
N TYR A 340 -6.02 -24.90 9.24
CA TYR A 340 -6.24 -23.66 9.98
C TYR A 340 -7.71 -23.34 10.06
N THR A 341 -8.14 -22.84 11.21
CA THR A 341 -9.53 -22.51 11.51
C THR A 341 -9.60 -21.10 12.04
N ILE A 342 -10.48 -20.30 11.45
CA ILE A 342 -10.91 -19.03 12.01
C ILE A 342 -12.24 -19.18 12.72
N VAL A 343 -12.38 -18.51 13.87
CA VAL A 343 -13.65 -18.27 14.56
C VAL A 343 -13.73 -16.79 14.79
N ALA A 344 -14.80 -16.16 14.36
CA ALA A 344 -15.08 -14.75 14.62
C ALA A 344 -16.47 -14.58 15.21
N GLN A 345 -16.56 -13.78 16.27
CA GLN A 345 -17.81 -13.46 16.97
C GLN A 345 -17.94 -11.96 17.06
N SER A 346 -18.94 -11.39 16.38
CA SER A 346 -19.18 -9.95 16.41
C SER A 346 -20.03 -9.52 17.61
N SER A 347 -19.96 -8.23 17.94
CA SER A 347 -20.82 -7.60 18.94
C SER A 347 -22.29 -7.55 18.52
N SER A 348 -22.59 -7.61 17.21
CA SER A 348 -23.95 -7.70 16.67
C SER A 348 -24.59 -9.10 16.82
N GLY A 349 -23.79 -10.11 17.25
CA GLY A 349 -24.24 -11.49 17.39
C GLY A 349 -23.97 -12.38 16.17
N ARG A 350 -23.38 -11.86 15.09
CA ARG A 350 -22.95 -12.69 13.95
C ARG A 350 -21.76 -13.55 14.37
N ALA A 351 -21.81 -14.83 14.02
CA ALA A 351 -20.74 -15.79 14.25
C ALA A 351 -20.29 -16.39 12.92
N PHE A 352 -18.99 -16.53 12.76
CA PHE A 352 -18.37 -17.12 11.58
C PHE A 352 -17.34 -18.15 12.00
N ARG A 353 -17.36 -19.30 11.33
CA ARG A 353 -16.34 -20.34 11.49
C ARG A 353 -16.06 -20.97 10.13
N GLU A 354 -14.78 -20.98 9.75
CA GLU A 354 -14.31 -21.65 8.53
C GLU A 354 -12.96 -22.30 8.77
N SER A 355 -12.71 -23.42 8.06
CA SER A 355 -11.44 -24.14 8.12
C SER A 355 -10.95 -24.45 6.72
N LYS A 356 -9.63 -24.35 6.52
CA LYS A 356 -8.97 -24.71 5.27
C LYS A 356 -7.74 -25.58 5.52
N LYS A 357 -7.36 -26.34 4.50
CA LYS A 357 -6.17 -27.19 4.53
C LYS A 357 -4.98 -26.46 3.91
N MET A 358 -3.79 -26.70 4.45
CA MET A 358 -2.53 -26.25 3.88
C MET A 358 -1.53 -27.41 3.85
N MET A 359 -0.60 -27.38 2.91
CA MET A 359 0.40 -28.43 2.72
C MET A 359 1.81 -27.88 2.90
N LEU A 360 2.50 -28.34 3.92
CA LEU A 360 3.92 -28.07 4.15
C LEU A 360 4.77 -29.08 3.39
N LEU A 361 5.67 -28.60 2.56
CA LEU A 361 6.70 -29.38 1.86
C LEU A 361 8.07 -28.86 2.26
N LYS A 362 8.90 -29.73 2.85
CA LYS A 362 10.31 -29.43 3.14
C LYS A 362 11.20 -30.12 2.16
#